data_355141677d3f6282a107b049966fc822
#
_entry.id   355141677d3f6282a107b049966fc822
#
_cell.length_a   1.000
_cell.length_b   1.000
_cell.length_c   1.000
_cell.angle_alpha   90.00
_cell.angle_beta   90.00
_cell.angle_gamma   90.00
#
_symmetry.space_group_name_H-M   'P 1'
#
loop_
_entity.id
_entity.type
_entity.pdbx_description
1 polymer ?
#
loop_
_entity_poly.entity_id
_entity_poly.type
_entity_poly.pdbx_seq_one_letter_code
_entity_poly.pdbx_strand_id
1 'polypeptide(L)' 'MLEKDYTLYGTKILNLKTQEIGLLICIWQNKFADKTVDFATCVNKTGKRYNIELDNIRSFEDDFEK' A
#
# COMPACT_ATOMS: atom_id res chain seq x y z
N MET A 1 7.39 -13.61 -10.63
CA MET A 1 6.67 -13.47 -9.48
C MET A 1 6.58 -12.09 -8.99
N LEU A 2 7.64 -11.45 -8.92
CA LEU A 2 7.60 -10.11 -8.40
C LEU A 2 7.17 -9.12 -9.42
N GLU A 3 7.10 -9.52 -10.65
CA GLU A 3 6.81 -8.57 -11.68
C GLU A 3 5.47 -7.92 -11.52
N LYS A 4 4.49 -8.68 -11.09
CA LYS A 4 3.21 -8.08 -11.02
C LYS A 4 3.12 -7.07 -9.91
N ASP A 5 3.91 -7.24 -8.86
CA ASP A 5 3.89 -6.26 -7.80
C ASP A 5 4.72 -5.06 -8.12
N TYR A 6 5.56 -5.20 -9.08
CA TYR A 6 6.43 -4.14 -9.49
C TYR A 6 5.68 -2.88 -9.85
N THR A 7 4.55 -3.06 -10.50
CA THR A 7 3.79 -1.91 -10.95
C THR A 7 3.26 -1.08 -9.80
N LEU A 8 3.24 -1.66 -8.61
CA LEU A 8 2.70 -0.94 -7.46
C LEU A 8 3.78 -0.21 -6.68
N TYR A 9 5.04 -0.56 -6.91
CA TYR A 9 6.12 0.05 -6.15
C TYR A 9 6.26 1.51 -6.56
N GLY A 10 6.34 2.36 -5.56
CA GLY A 10 6.44 3.77 -5.82
C GLY A 10 5.14 4.42 -6.25
N THR A 11 4.07 3.67 -6.22
CA THR A 11 2.77 4.18 -6.60
C THR A 11 2.26 5.13 -5.52
N LYS A 12 1.71 6.25 -5.97
CA LYS A 12 1.12 7.19 -5.04
C LYS A 12 -0.18 6.62 -4.49
N ILE A 13 -0.32 6.64 -3.19
CA ILE A 13 -1.51 6.09 -2.55
C ILE A 13 -2.06 7.07 -1.52
N LEU A 14 -3.31 6.85 -1.18
CA LEU A 14 -3.97 7.61 -0.13
C LEU A 14 -4.19 6.70 1.06
N ASN A 15 -3.74 7.14 2.23
CA ASN A 15 -3.97 6.42 3.47
C ASN A 15 -5.36 6.78 3.96
N LEU A 16 -6.26 5.82 3.95
CA LEU A 16 -7.64 6.11 4.28
C LEU A 16 -7.86 6.41 5.74
N LYS A 17 -6.94 5.97 6.60
CA LYS A 17 -7.08 6.21 8.03
C LYS A 17 -6.67 7.61 8.41
N THR A 18 -5.60 8.12 7.81
CA THR A 18 -5.12 9.45 8.14
C THR A 18 -5.39 10.46 7.04
N GLN A 19 -5.78 9.96 5.86
CA GLN A 19 -6.06 10.79 4.70
C GLN A 19 -4.83 11.50 4.20
N GLU A 20 -3.69 10.89 4.41
CA GLU A 20 -2.43 11.42 3.93
C GLU A 20 -1.98 10.69 2.69
N ILE A 21 -1.23 11.39 1.86
CA ILE A 21 -0.71 10.82 0.64
C ILE A 21 0.67 10.25 0.92
N GLY A 22 0.95 9.10 0.37
CA GLY A 22 2.24 8.47 0.51
C GLY A 22 2.59 7.66 -0.71
N LEU A 23 3.66 6.90 -0.60
CA LEU A 23 4.10 6.03 -1.68
C LEU A 23 4.11 4.59 -1.18
N LEU A 24 3.67 3.71 -2.04
CA LEU A 24 3.67 2.28 -1.74
C LEU A 24 5.04 1.72 -2.03
N ILE A 25 5.62 1.05 -1.04
CA ILE A 25 6.93 0.44 -1.18
C ILE A 25 6.81 -1.03 -1.55
N CYS A 26 6.00 -1.77 -0.80
CA CYS A 26 5.83 -3.19 -1.08
C CYS A 26 4.56 -3.69 -0.43
N ILE A 27 4.13 -4.85 -0.89
CA ILE A 27 2.96 -5.52 -0.35
C ILE A 27 3.42 -6.86 0.20
N TRP A 28 2.88 -7.24 1.35
CA TRP A 28 3.24 -8.50 1.95
C TRP A 28 2.03 -9.05 2.70
N GLN A 29 2.13 -10.30 3.12
CA GLN A 29 1.04 -10.98 3.77
C GLN A 29 1.48 -11.48 5.13
N ASN A 30 0.52 -11.50 6.04
CA ASN A 30 0.74 -12.07 7.35
C ASN A 30 -0.31 -13.13 7.59
N LYS A 31 0.13 -14.31 8.03
CA LYS A 31 -0.78 -15.41 8.26
C LYS A 31 -1.13 -15.52 9.72
N PHE A 32 -2.41 -15.54 9.98
CA PHE A 32 -2.90 -15.79 11.32
C PHE A 32 -3.46 -17.19 11.38
N ALA A 33 -3.98 -17.56 12.51
CA ALA A 33 -4.39 -18.94 12.72
C ALA A 33 -5.38 -19.41 11.66
N ASP A 34 -6.32 -18.55 11.31
CA ASP A 34 -7.39 -18.97 10.42
C ASP A 34 -7.60 -18.04 9.24
N LYS A 35 -6.67 -17.13 9.01
CA LYS A 35 -6.84 -16.23 7.87
C LYS A 35 -5.53 -15.59 7.50
N THR A 36 -5.51 -15.00 6.33
CA THR A 36 -4.36 -14.28 5.83
C THR A 36 -4.78 -12.84 5.58
N VAL A 37 -3.95 -11.91 6.02
CA VAL A 37 -4.23 -10.49 5.86
C VAL A 37 -3.14 -9.86 5.03
N ASP A 38 -3.54 -9.06 4.06
CA ASP A 38 -2.60 -8.35 3.20
C ASP A 38 -2.23 -7.02 3.83
N PHE A 39 -0.94 -6.73 3.83
CA PHE A 39 -0.41 -5.49 4.35
C PHE A 39 0.39 -4.77 3.30
N ALA A 40 0.60 -3.51 3.52
CA ALA A 40 1.43 -2.70 2.66
C ALA A 40 2.40 -1.90 3.51
N THR A 41 3.62 -1.76 3.01
CA THR A 41 4.59 -0.86 3.60
C THR A 41 4.64 0.38 2.75
N CYS A 42 4.41 1.52 3.37
CA CYS A 42 4.33 2.78 2.67
C CYS A 42 5.27 3.78 3.31
N VAL A 43 5.53 4.87 2.59
CA VAL A 43 6.34 5.94 3.13
C VAL A 43 5.53 7.23 2.99
N ASN A 44 5.52 8.03 4.05
CA ASN A 44 4.75 9.27 4.00
C ASN A 44 5.61 10.41 3.46
N LYS A 45 5.06 11.60 3.44
CA LYS A 45 5.73 12.74 2.83
C LYS A 45 7.05 13.09 3.51
N THR A 46 7.16 12.77 4.77
CA THR A 46 8.39 13.09 5.51
C THR A 46 9.43 12.01 5.38
N GLY A 47 9.12 10.94 4.64
CA GLY A 47 10.07 9.86 4.45
C GLY A 47 9.99 8.78 5.51
N LYS A 48 8.96 8.79 6.32
CA LYS A 48 8.81 7.81 7.37
C LYS A 48 8.03 6.62 6.87
N ARG A 49 8.52 5.42 7.13
CA ARG A 49 7.85 4.19 6.70
C ARG A 49 6.83 3.75 7.73
N TYR A 50 5.78 3.13 7.23
CA TYR A 50 4.77 2.57 8.12
C TYR A 50 4.11 1.39 7.42
N ASN A 51 3.54 0.49 8.22
CA ASN A 51 2.80 -0.66 7.72
C ASN A 51 1.33 -0.43 7.97
N ILE A 52 0.52 -0.84 7.00
CA ILE A 52 -0.91 -0.62 7.07
C ILE A 52 -1.59 -1.73 6.30
N GLU A 53 -2.80 -2.10 6.70
CA GLU A 53 -3.54 -3.09 5.96
C GLU A 53 -3.84 -2.58 4.57
N LEU A 54 -3.73 -3.48 3.60
CA LEU A 54 -3.90 -3.10 2.22
C LEU A 54 -5.26 -2.48 1.96
N ASP A 55 -6.28 -2.91 2.69
CA ASP A 55 -7.61 -2.38 2.52
C ASP A 55 -7.75 -0.93 2.96
N ASN A 56 -6.76 -0.43 3.69
CA ASN A 56 -6.82 0.92 4.20
C ASN A 56 -6.06 1.92 3.35
N ILE A 57 -5.63 1.51 2.17
CA ILE A 57 -5.00 2.44 1.25
C ILE A 57 -5.69 2.34 -0.09
N ARG A 58 -5.47 3.36 -0.90
CA ARG A 58 -6.10 3.45 -2.19
C ARG A 58 -5.11 4.04 -3.16
N SER A 59 -5.06 3.49 -4.37
CA SER A 59 -4.13 3.96 -5.37
C SER A 59 -4.72 5.14 -6.12
N PHE A 60 -3.95 6.20 -6.22
CA PHE A 60 -4.37 7.35 -7.01
C PHE A 60 -4.36 7.04 -8.49
N GLU A 61 -3.53 6.13 -8.90
CA GLU A 61 -3.42 5.85 -10.31
C GLU A 61 -4.64 5.19 -10.86
N ASP A 62 -5.33 4.45 -10.04
CA ASP A 62 -6.56 3.85 -10.49
C ASP A 62 -7.59 4.91 -10.85
N ASP A 63 -7.58 6.00 -10.13
CA ASP A 63 -8.52 7.06 -10.39
C ASP A 63 -8.23 7.76 -11.70
N PHE A 64 -6.96 7.84 -12.03
CA PHE A 64 -6.58 8.50 -13.27
C PHE A 64 -6.97 7.73 -14.48
N GLU A 65 -7.02 6.42 -14.32
CA GLU A 65 -7.36 5.59 -15.45
C GLU A 65 -8.77 5.81 -15.93
N LYS A 66 -9.58 6.31 -15.09
CA LYS A 66 -10.95 6.57 -15.50
C LYS A 66 -11.05 7.80 -16.34
#